data_63c6a74166dca9cf4870a1ad403ff1a1
#
_entry.id   63c6a74166dca9cf4870a1ad403ff1a1
#
_cell.length_a   1.000
_cell.length_b   1.000
_cell.length_c   1.000
_cell.angle_alpha   90.00
_cell.angle_beta   90.00
_cell.angle_gamma   90.00
#
_symmetry.space_group_name_H-M   'P 1'
#
loop_
_entity.id
_entity.type
_entity.pdbx_description
1 polymer ?
#
loop_
_entity_poly.entity_id
_entity_poly.type
_entity_poly.pdbx_seq_one_letter_code
_entity_poly.pdbx_strand_id
1 'polypeptide(L)'
;MRLAIAFVTFSVLPIMFVGLMLSVGRLFMANRMDRFGPEVRTMVAQLMITAVLMLMFICGSLTIWVYRSILRPLSKLQEATRKIRDGNLDFTLDIEEDDEIGELCQDFEEMRIRLKESAEQKIQYDNENKELISNISHDLKTPITAIKGYVEGILDGVASSPEKLDKYIRTIYNKANDMDRLIDELTFYSKIDTNRIPYNFAKINVSDYFDDCVEDVGLELESKNIELSYFNYVDKDTLVIADAEQIKRVINNIVSNSIKYMDKSHKVINIR
;
A
#
# COMPACT_ATOMS: atom_id res chain seq x y z
N MET A 1 10.90 -24.89 22.76
CA MET A 1 11.19 -25.57 24.06
C MET A 1 9.92 -25.87 24.83
N ARG A 2 9.02 -24.95 25.14
CA ARG A 2 7.76 -25.21 25.86
C ARG A 2 6.80 -26.16 25.12
N LEU A 3 6.69 -26.08 23.81
CA LEU A 3 5.90 -26.98 22.95
C LEU A 3 6.43 -28.44 22.97
N ALA A 4 7.76 -28.61 22.96
CA ALA A 4 8.36 -29.95 23.08
C ALA A 4 8.13 -30.55 24.48
N ILE A 5 8.13 -29.70 25.52
CA ILE A 5 7.83 -30.12 26.90
C ILE A 5 6.35 -30.53 26.99
N ALA A 6 5.42 -29.76 26.39
CA ALA A 6 3.99 -30.12 26.37
C ALA A 6 3.76 -31.43 25.61
N PHE A 7 4.42 -31.64 24.47
CA PHE A 7 4.33 -32.90 23.71
C PHE A 7 4.86 -34.10 24.53
N VAL A 8 6.01 -33.95 25.19
CA VAL A 8 6.58 -35.00 26.03
C VAL A 8 5.69 -35.31 27.25
N THR A 9 5.13 -34.28 27.90
CA THR A 9 4.20 -34.49 29.01
C THR A 9 2.91 -35.17 28.57
N PHE A 10 2.34 -34.81 27.41
CA PHE A 10 1.12 -35.39 26.87
C PHE A 10 1.31 -36.85 26.40
N SER A 11 2.51 -37.23 25.93
CA SER A 11 2.82 -38.61 25.52
C SER A 11 3.33 -39.47 26.64
N VAL A 12 4.12 -38.92 27.58
CA VAL A 12 4.75 -39.69 28.68
C VAL A 12 3.79 -39.90 29.85
N LEU A 13 2.97 -38.93 30.21
CA LEU A 13 2.02 -39.02 31.33
C LEU A 13 1.01 -40.18 31.18
N PRO A 14 0.36 -40.40 30.01
CA PRO A 14 -0.50 -41.55 29.82
C PRO A 14 0.23 -42.91 29.93
N ILE A 15 1.46 -42.98 29.40
CA ILE A 15 2.28 -44.19 29.48
C ILE A 15 2.64 -44.51 30.94
N MET A 16 3.01 -43.50 31.73
CA MET A 16 3.25 -43.66 33.16
C MET A 16 1.98 -44.06 33.91
N PHE A 17 0.82 -43.48 33.58
CA PHE A 17 -0.46 -43.83 34.19
C PHE A 17 -0.86 -45.27 33.87
N VAL A 18 -0.63 -45.72 32.61
CA VAL A 18 -0.82 -47.13 32.23
C VAL A 18 0.10 -48.06 33.00
N GLY A 19 1.39 -47.70 33.17
CA GLY A 19 2.36 -48.46 33.97
C GLY A 19 1.94 -48.58 35.44
N LEU A 20 1.42 -47.45 36.00
CA LEU A 20 0.89 -47.42 37.36
C LEU A 20 -0.36 -48.32 37.53
N MET A 21 -1.29 -48.21 36.59
CA MET A 21 -2.50 -49.06 36.56
C MET A 21 -2.17 -50.54 36.44
N LEU A 22 -1.20 -50.93 35.60
CA LEU A 22 -0.72 -52.30 35.49
C LEU A 22 -0.07 -52.80 36.80
N SER A 23 0.69 -51.94 37.49
CA SER A 23 1.32 -52.26 38.77
C SER A 23 0.28 -52.45 39.89
N VAL A 24 -0.68 -51.53 39.98
CA VAL A 24 -1.80 -51.62 40.91
C VAL A 24 -2.68 -52.85 40.62
N GLY A 25 -2.97 -53.11 39.34
CA GLY A 25 -3.70 -54.29 38.90
C GLY A 25 -3.00 -55.60 39.30
N ARG A 26 -1.67 -55.68 39.14
CA ARG A 26 -0.85 -56.85 39.59
C ARG A 26 -0.91 -57.03 41.11
N LEU A 27 -0.79 -56.00 41.88
CA LEU A 27 -0.88 -56.04 43.36
C LEU A 27 -2.27 -56.47 43.83
N PHE A 28 -3.33 -55.96 43.18
CA PHE A 28 -4.70 -56.32 43.49
C PHE A 28 -5.02 -57.76 43.12
N MET A 29 -4.53 -58.24 41.95
CA MET A 29 -4.64 -59.64 41.54
C MET A 29 -3.91 -60.57 42.47
N ALA A 30 -2.65 -60.23 42.91
CA ALA A 30 -1.87 -61.06 43.80
C ALA A 30 -2.49 -61.24 45.21
N ASN A 31 -3.21 -60.23 45.71
CA ASN A 31 -3.72 -60.18 47.05
C ASN A 31 -5.12 -60.71 47.28
N ARG A 32 -5.99 -60.76 46.22
CA ARG A 32 -7.39 -61.23 46.39
C ARG A 32 -7.88 -62.30 45.40
N MET A 33 -7.07 -62.64 44.42
CA MET A 33 -7.53 -63.58 43.35
C MET A 33 -7.30 -65.07 43.74
N ASP A 34 -6.73 -65.39 44.84
CA ASP A 34 -6.53 -66.79 45.32
C ASP A 34 -7.89 -67.48 45.65
N ARG A 35 -8.97 -66.68 45.72
CA ARG A 35 -10.32 -67.20 46.01
C ARG A 35 -11.12 -67.56 44.73
N PHE A 36 -10.62 -67.22 43.54
CA PHE A 36 -11.32 -67.47 42.30
C PHE A 36 -10.65 -68.52 41.43
N GLY A 37 -11.44 -69.29 40.71
CA GLY A 37 -10.94 -70.35 39.83
C GLY A 37 -10.04 -69.79 38.69
N PRO A 38 -9.20 -70.64 38.08
CA PRO A 38 -8.24 -70.22 37.04
C PRO A 38 -8.88 -69.54 35.83
N GLU A 39 -10.09 -69.93 35.46
CA GLU A 39 -10.83 -69.35 34.31
C GLU A 39 -11.19 -67.88 34.54
N VAL A 40 -11.60 -67.49 35.75
CA VAL A 40 -11.93 -66.11 36.09
C VAL A 40 -10.69 -65.24 36.09
N ARG A 41 -9.55 -65.78 36.53
CA ARG A 41 -8.25 -65.08 36.53
C ARG A 41 -7.80 -64.73 35.10
N THR A 42 -7.91 -65.68 34.17
CA THR A 42 -7.52 -65.45 32.76
C THR A 42 -8.45 -64.45 32.09
N MET A 43 -9.75 -64.50 32.35
CA MET A 43 -10.73 -63.56 31.81
C MET A 43 -10.50 -62.11 32.28
N VAL A 44 -10.24 -61.93 33.59
CA VAL A 44 -9.90 -60.62 34.17
C VAL A 44 -8.58 -60.09 33.63
N ALA A 45 -7.55 -60.91 33.48
CA ALA A 45 -6.27 -60.54 32.92
C ALA A 45 -6.42 -60.10 31.45
N GLN A 46 -7.21 -60.81 30.63
CA GLN A 46 -7.48 -60.43 29.26
C GLN A 46 -8.25 -59.08 29.16
N LEU A 47 -9.27 -58.86 30.01
CA LEU A 47 -9.99 -57.60 30.08
C LEU A 47 -9.07 -56.42 30.46
N MET A 48 -8.17 -56.63 31.41
CA MET A 48 -7.21 -55.61 31.80
C MET A 48 -6.23 -55.28 30.67
N ILE A 49 -5.70 -56.27 29.95
CA ILE A 49 -4.80 -56.09 28.83
C ILE A 49 -5.52 -55.34 27.68
N THR A 50 -6.76 -55.77 27.33
CA THR A 50 -7.52 -55.08 26.27
C THR A 50 -7.85 -53.63 26.63
N ALA A 51 -8.21 -53.35 27.90
CA ALA A 51 -8.47 -52.00 28.38
C ALA A 51 -7.22 -51.11 28.28
N VAL A 52 -6.04 -51.64 28.66
CA VAL A 52 -4.76 -50.92 28.55
C VAL A 52 -4.39 -50.65 27.10
N LEU A 53 -4.54 -51.63 26.20
CA LEU A 53 -4.28 -51.46 24.78
C LEU A 53 -5.20 -50.41 24.16
N MET A 54 -6.51 -50.45 24.50
CA MET A 54 -7.48 -49.48 24.07
C MET A 54 -7.14 -48.06 24.55
N LEU A 55 -6.75 -47.91 25.81
CA LEU A 55 -6.32 -46.63 26.37
C LEU A 55 -5.06 -46.09 25.67
N MET A 56 -4.06 -46.94 25.42
CA MET A 56 -2.85 -46.55 24.66
C MET A 56 -3.20 -46.09 23.22
N PHE A 57 -4.14 -46.78 22.55
CA PHE A 57 -4.59 -46.40 21.21
C PHE A 57 -5.29 -45.04 21.22
N ILE A 58 -6.20 -44.81 22.19
CA ILE A 58 -6.91 -43.52 22.33
C ILE A 58 -5.91 -42.39 22.64
N CYS A 59 -4.99 -42.59 23.56
CA CYS A 59 -3.97 -41.58 23.90
C CYS A 59 -3.06 -41.28 22.70
N GLY A 60 -2.64 -42.31 21.96
CA GLY A 60 -1.82 -42.14 20.74
C GLY A 60 -2.54 -41.38 19.65
N SER A 61 -3.80 -41.73 19.39
CA SER A 61 -4.62 -41.02 18.36
C SER A 61 -4.88 -39.57 18.74
N LEU A 62 -5.20 -39.31 20.02
CA LEU A 62 -5.36 -37.93 20.53
C LEU A 62 -4.08 -37.10 20.39
N THR A 63 -2.93 -37.69 20.72
CA THR A 63 -1.65 -36.99 20.59
C THR A 63 -1.33 -36.63 19.16
N ILE A 64 -1.56 -37.53 18.20
CA ILE A 64 -1.35 -37.29 16.78
C ILE A 64 -2.34 -36.21 16.27
N TRP A 65 -3.58 -36.28 16.73
CA TRP A 65 -4.59 -35.28 16.35
C TRP A 65 -4.22 -33.89 16.85
N VAL A 66 -3.88 -33.72 18.14
CA VAL A 66 -3.44 -32.43 18.71
C VAL A 66 -2.20 -31.90 18.00
N TYR A 67 -1.24 -32.79 17.69
CA TYR A 67 -0.04 -32.37 16.96
C TYR A 67 -0.39 -31.80 15.57
N ARG A 68 -1.24 -32.48 14.82
CA ARG A 68 -1.62 -32.07 13.46
C ARG A 68 -2.52 -30.84 13.45
N SER A 69 -3.58 -30.83 14.28
CA SER A 69 -4.57 -29.74 14.28
C SER A 69 -4.10 -28.47 14.97
N ILE A 70 -3.18 -28.54 15.93
CA ILE A 70 -2.82 -27.34 16.72
C ILE A 70 -1.33 -27.01 16.61
N LEU A 71 -0.44 -27.96 16.90
CA LEU A 71 0.98 -27.66 17.07
C LEU A 71 1.68 -27.33 15.75
N ARG A 72 1.33 -28.04 14.68
CA ARG A 72 1.92 -27.84 13.35
C ARG A 72 1.52 -26.49 12.74
N PRO A 73 0.23 -26.08 12.71
CA PRO A 73 -0.17 -24.74 12.21
C PRO A 73 0.44 -23.60 13.03
N LEU A 74 0.47 -23.70 14.37
CA LEU A 74 1.10 -22.69 15.22
C LEU A 74 2.60 -22.53 14.94
N SER A 75 3.30 -23.62 14.65
CA SER A 75 4.72 -23.57 14.25
C SER A 75 4.89 -22.89 12.90
N LYS A 76 4.00 -23.14 11.91
CA LYS A 76 3.99 -22.43 10.61
C LYS A 76 3.77 -20.92 10.81
N LEU A 77 2.80 -20.52 11.65
CA LEU A 77 2.55 -19.11 11.99
C LEU A 77 3.75 -18.44 12.67
N GLN A 78 4.42 -19.17 13.58
CA GLN A 78 5.62 -18.65 14.23
C GLN A 78 6.76 -18.43 13.23
N GLU A 79 6.95 -19.32 12.27
CA GLU A 79 7.94 -19.15 11.20
C GLU A 79 7.58 -17.99 10.29
N ALA A 80 6.31 -17.87 9.89
CA ALA A 80 5.78 -16.77 9.09
C ALA A 80 6.01 -15.40 9.77
N THR A 81 5.72 -15.33 11.08
CA THR A 81 5.97 -14.12 11.88
C THR A 81 7.46 -13.73 11.86
N ARG A 82 8.37 -14.70 11.92
CA ARG A 82 9.81 -14.42 11.81
C ARG A 82 10.18 -13.88 10.44
N LYS A 83 9.65 -14.48 9.36
CA LYS A 83 9.89 -13.99 7.99
C LYS A 83 9.42 -12.55 7.82
N ILE A 84 8.21 -12.22 8.32
CA ILE A 84 7.69 -10.84 8.28
C ILE A 84 8.58 -9.88 9.07
N ARG A 85 9.01 -10.26 10.28
CA ARG A 85 9.93 -9.45 11.10
C ARG A 85 11.25 -9.17 10.38
N ASP A 86 11.75 -10.15 9.64
CA ASP A 86 13.00 -10.03 8.90
C ASP A 86 12.81 -9.34 7.52
N GLY A 87 11.61 -8.80 7.25
CA GLY A 87 11.26 -8.05 6.03
C GLY A 87 10.95 -8.92 4.81
N ASN A 88 10.92 -10.24 4.97
CA ASN A 88 10.56 -11.14 3.88
C ASN A 88 9.04 -11.36 3.88
N LEU A 89 8.36 -10.78 2.88
CA LEU A 89 6.93 -10.94 2.65
C LEU A 89 6.62 -11.87 1.46
N ASP A 90 7.66 -12.40 0.76
CA ASP A 90 7.54 -13.26 -0.41
C ASP A 90 7.44 -14.73 -0.03
N PHE A 91 6.40 -15.08 0.70
CA PHE A 91 6.01 -16.45 1.00
C PHE A 91 4.49 -16.54 1.04
N THR A 92 3.94 -17.74 1.02
CA THR A 92 2.52 -18.02 1.20
C THR A 92 2.34 -18.97 2.39
N LEU A 93 1.29 -18.76 3.17
CA LEU A 93 0.84 -19.71 4.17
C LEU A 93 -0.07 -20.73 3.50
N ASP A 94 0.39 -21.98 3.49
CA ASP A 94 -0.42 -23.10 3.01
C ASP A 94 -1.41 -23.52 4.11
N ILE A 95 -2.69 -23.29 3.87
CA ILE A 95 -3.79 -23.49 4.82
C ILE A 95 -4.49 -24.79 4.41
N GLU A 96 -4.33 -25.81 5.25
CA GLU A 96 -4.82 -27.16 4.98
C GLU A 96 -6.12 -27.50 5.77
N GLU A 97 -6.57 -26.64 6.70
CA GLU A 97 -7.60 -26.96 7.69
C GLU A 97 -8.75 -25.94 7.67
N ASP A 98 -9.98 -26.44 7.87
CA ASP A 98 -11.26 -25.71 7.83
C ASP A 98 -11.83 -25.57 9.25
N ASP A 99 -10.93 -25.28 10.24
CA ASP A 99 -11.26 -25.06 11.65
C ASP A 99 -10.86 -23.64 12.11
N GLU A 100 -11.02 -23.34 13.40
CA GLU A 100 -10.69 -22.04 13.99
C GLU A 100 -9.20 -21.66 13.82
N ILE A 101 -8.33 -22.67 13.72
CA ILE A 101 -6.89 -22.46 13.47
C ILE A 101 -6.66 -22.17 11.99
N GLY A 102 -7.44 -22.77 11.09
CA GLY A 102 -7.46 -22.47 9.67
C GLY A 102 -7.90 -21.04 9.41
N GLU A 103 -8.97 -20.56 10.07
CA GLU A 103 -9.45 -19.18 10.01
C GLU A 103 -8.34 -18.20 10.48
N LEU A 104 -7.67 -18.50 11.61
CA LEU A 104 -6.54 -17.69 12.07
C LEU A 104 -5.38 -17.65 11.07
N CYS A 105 -5.10 -18.75 10.37
CA CYS A 105 -4.09 -18.77 9.32
C CYS A 105 -4.50 -17.94 8.10
N GLN A 106 -5.80 -17.92 7.73
CA GLN A 106 -6.35 -17.07 6.67
C GLN A 106 -6.24 -15.59 7.01
N ASP A 107 -6.65 -15.19 8.21
CA ASP A 107 -6.53 -13.81 8.68
C ASP A 107 -5.05 -13.34 8.66
N PHE A 108 -4.14 -14.23 9.06
CA PHE A 108 -2.71 -13.94 9.04
C PHE A 108 -2.16 -13.78 7.60
N GLU A 109 -2.62 -14.63 6.66
CA GLU A 109 -2.24 -14.53 5.25
C GLU A 109 -2.80 -13.24 4.62
N GLU A 110 -4.04 -12.86 4.93
CA GLU A 110 -4.62 -11.60 4.48
C GLU A 110 -3.82 -10.40 5.01
N MET A 111 -3.45 -10.43 6.30
CA MET A 111 -2.58 -9.41 6.90
C MET A 111 -1.21 -9.34 6.18
N ARG A 112 -0.60 -10.48 5.87
CA ARG A 112 0.67 -10.55 5.14
C ARG A 112 0.55 -9.92 3.74
N ILE A 113 -0.53 -10.25 3.01
CA ILE A 113 -0.80 -9.69 1.68
C ILE A 113 -0.93 -8.16 1.75
N ARG A 114 -1.73 -7.64 2.69
CA ARG A 114 -1.90 -6.19 2.89
C ARG A 114 -0.59 -5.49 3.26
N LEU A 115 0.25 -6.13 4.09
CA LEU A 115 1.58 -5.61 4.43
C LEU A 115 2.50 -5.56 3.20
N LYS A 116 2.45 -6.60 2.34
CA LYS A 116 3.22 -6.65 1.09
C LYS A 116 2.79 -5.53 0.15
N GLU A 117 1.50 -5.39 -0.10
CA GLU A 117 0.95 -4.32 -0.94
C GLU A 117 1.34 -2.92 -0.42
N SER A 118 1.23 -2.71 0.90
CA SER A 118 1.63 -1.43 1.51
C SER A 118 3.13 -1.15 1.37
N ALA A 119 3.97 -2.18 1.51
CA ALA A 119 5.42 -2.04 1.32
C ALA A 119 5.78 -1.73 -0.15
N GLU A 120 5.14 -2.41 -1.10
CA GLU A 120 5.32 -2.17 -2.53
C GLU A 120 4.86 -0.75 -2.92
N GLN A 121 3.69 -0.31 -2.45
CA GLN A 121 3.19 1.06 -2.65
C GLN A 121 4.16 2.10 -2.09
N LYS A 122 4.74 1.85 -0.90
CA LYS A 122 5.72 2.76 -0.32
C LYS A 122 6.99 2.86 -1.15
N ILE A 123 7.51 1.74 -1.65
CA ILE A 123 8.69 1.72 -2.53
C ILE A 123 8.39 2.48 -3.84
N GLN A 124 7.22 2.26 -4.42
CA GLN A 124 6.78 2.97 -5.61
C GLN A 124 6.73 4.48 -5.37
N TYR A 125 6.07 4.91 -4.29
CA TYR A 125 5.98 6.32 -3.89
C TYR A 125 7.37 6.95 -3.67
N ASP A 126 8.28 6.25 -2.98
CA ASP A 126 9.65 6.73 -2.77
C ASP A 126 10.42 6.89 -4.10
N ASN A 127 10.19 5.99 -5.07
CA ASN A 127 10.82 6.08 -6.39
C ASN A 127 10.23 7.23 -7.22
N GLU A 128 8.92 7.40 -7.23
CA GLU A 128 8.23 8.53 -7.90
C GLU A 128 8.70 9.87 -7.32
N ASN A 129 8.86 9.98 -6.00
CA ASN A 129 9.40 11.18 -5.36
C ASN A 129 10.85 11.47 -5.76
N LYS A 130 11.72 10.44 -5.83
CA LYS A 130 13.09 10.61 -6.29
C LYS A 130 13.16 11.09 -7.74
N GLU A 131 12.34 10.51 -8.61
CA GLU A 131 12.23 10.91 -10.00
C GLU A 131 11.75 12.36 -10.13
N LEU A 132 10.70 12.73 -9.38
CA LEU A 132 10.20 14.10 -9.33
C LEU A 132 11.28 15.09 -8.91
N ILE A 133 12.02 14.82 -7.82
CA ILE A 133 13.13 15.68 -7.34
C ILE A 133 14.23 15.81 -8.41
N SER A 134 14.54 14.71 -9.10
CA SER A 134 15.53 14.70 -10.19
C SER A 134 15.09 15.59 -11.35
N ASN A 135 13.82 15.45 -11.78
CA ASN A 135 13.25 16.23 -12.87
C ASN A 135 13.18 17.73 -12.52
N ILE A 136 12.73 18.06 -11.31
CA ILE A 136 12.72 19.46 -10.83
C ILE A 136 14.12 20.05 -10.84
N SER A 137 15.11 19.29 -10.35
CA SER A 137 16.50 19.76 -10.31
C SER A 137 17.04 20.03 -11.71
N HIS A 138 16.70 19.19 -12.68
CA HIS A 138 17.05 19.39 -14.09
C HIS A 138 16.36 20.64 -14.67
N ASP A 139 15.06 20.79 -14.42
CA ASP A 139 14.23 21.86 -14.99
C ASP A 139 14.57 23.24 -14.38
N LEU A 140 15.05 23.28 -13.13
CA LEU A 140 15.60 24.48 -12.52
C LEU A 140 17.03 24.79 -13.01
N LYS A 141 17.86 23.78 -13.24
CA LYS A 141 19.23 23.97 -13.69
C LYS A 141 19.31 24.61 -15.08
N THR A 142 18.39 24.28 -15.97
CA THR A 142 18.37 24.79 -17.34
C THR A 142 18.21 26.30 -17.41
N PRO A 143 17.20 26.94 -16.81
CA PRO A 143 17.06 28.40 -16.81
C PRO A 143 18.18 29.08 -16.03
N ILE A 144 18.66 28.52 -14.91
CA ILE A 144 19.81 29.07 -14.16
C ILE A 144 21.05 29.13 -15.04
N THR A 145 21.36 28.07 -15.78
CA THR A 145 22.52 28.05 -16.69
C THR A 145 22.36 29.06 -17.80
N ALA A 146 21.16 29.24 -18.33
CA ALA A 146 20.89 30.26 -19.36
C ALA A 146 21.09 31.68 -18.79
N ILE A 147 20.50 31.98 -17.61
CA ILE A 147 20.67 33.27 -16.93
C ILE A 147 22.16 33.57 -16.74
N LYS A 148 22.91 32.58 -16.18
CA LYS A 148 24.34 32.73 -15.95
C LYS A 148 25.12 33.05 -17.24
N GLY A 149 24.85 32.32 -18.32
CA GLY A 149 25.50 32.54 -19.61
C GLY A 149 25.17 33.92 -20.24
N TYR A 150 23.94 34.41 -20.10
CA TYR A 150 23.58 35.74 -20.57
C TYR A 150 24.24 36.86 -19.72
N VAL A 151 24.31 36.67 -18.38
CA VAL A 151 25.02 37.59 -17.49
C VAL A 151 26.52 37.64 -17.80
N GLU A 152 27.16 36.48 -17.96
CA GLU A 152 28.57 36.38 -18.36
C GLU A 152 28.79 37.08 -19.71
N GLY A 153 27.92 36.86 -20.71
CA GLY A 153 28.00 37.54 -21.98
C GLY A 153 27.82 39.05 -21.90
N ILE A 154 27.09 39.60 -20.93
CA ILE A 154 27.02 41.04 -20.66
C ILE A 154 28.34 41.53 -20.03
N LEU A 155 28.86 40.80 -19.03
CA LEU A 155 30.11 41.17 -18.32
C LEU A 155 31.33 41.12 -19.23
N ASP A 156 31.38 40.16 -20.15
CA ASP A 156 32.47 39.98 -21.11
C ASP A 156 32.36 40.93 -22.32
N GLY A 157 31.35 41.83 -22.34
CA GLY A 157 31.15 42.79 -23.44
C GLY A 157 30.65 42.18 -24.77
N VAL A 158 30.16 40.91 -24.75
CA VAL A 158 29.59 40.26 -25.94
C VAL A 158 28.28 40.96 -26.36
N ALA A 159 27.55 41.55 -25.41
CA ALA A 159 26.38 42.38 -25.63
C ALA A 159 26.80 43.82 -26.01
N SER A 160 27.49 43.99 -27.15
CA SER A 160 28.19 45.20 -27.58
C SER A 160 27.24 46.29 -28.14
N SER A 161 25.95 46.02 -28.35
CA SER A 161 25.00 47.05 -28.80
C SER A 161 23.82 47.15 -27.83
N PRO A 162 23.13 48.32 -27.78
CA PRO A 162 21.96 48.53 -26.93
C PRO A 162 20.84 47.47 -27.20
N GLU A 163 20.65 47.07 -28.44
CA GLU A 163 19.64 46.11 -28.85
C GLU A 163 20.00 44.68 -28.33
N LYS A 164 21.28 44.35 -28.41
CA LYS A 164 21.76 43.05 -27.86
C LYS A 164 21.64 43.01 -26.32
N LEU A 165 22.00 44.12 -25.68
CA LEU A 165 21.91 44.26 -24.22
C LEU A 165 20.42 44.11 -23.78
N ASP A 166 19.50 44.85 -24.44
CA ASP A 166 18.07 44.71 -24.13
C ASP A 166 17.58 43.29 -24.33
N LYS A 167 17.96 42.64 -25.45
CA LYS A 167 17.63 41.23 -25.70
C LYS A 167 18.12 40.28 -24.59
N TYR A 168 19.37 40.47 -24.10
CA TYR A 168 19.93 39.63 -23.04
C TYR A 168 19.19 39.84 -21.73
N ILE A 169 18.92 41.10 -21.36
CA ILE A 169 18.16 41.43 -20.15
C ILE A 169 16.74 40.85 -20.20
N ARG A 170 16.03 40.99 -21.33
CA ARG A 170 14.70 40.39 -21.49
C ARG A 170 14.72 38.87 -21.40
N THR A 171 15.77 38.24 -21.94
CA THR A 171 15.91 36.78 -21.85
C THR A 171 16.15 36.35 -20.40
N ILE A 172 16.99 37.08 -19.67
CA ILE A 172 17.20 36.82 -18.22
C ILE A 172 15.88 36.96 -17.45
N TYR A 173 15.16 38.07 -17.70
CA TYR A 173 13.87 38.32 -17.04
C TYR A 173 12.84 37.22 -17.32
N ASN A 174 12.72 36.79 -18.59
CA ASN A 174 11.81 35.73 -18.98
C ASN A 174 12.20 34.39 -18.31
N LYS A 175 13.52 34.09 -18.21
CA LYS A 175 14.00 32.86 -17.55
C LYS A 175 13.78 32.88 -16.03
N ALA A 176 13.87 34.05 -15.39
CA ALA A 176 13.51 34.21 -13.99
C ALA A 176 12.00 33.98 -13.77
N ASN A 177 11.14 34.51 -14.62
CA ASN A 177 9.70 34.27 -14.55
C ASN A 177 9.33 32.78 -14.80
N ASP A 178 10.05 32.11 -15.72
CA ASP A 178 9.88 30.66 -15.92
C ASP A 178 10.20 29.88 -14.62
N MET A 179 11.24 30.29 -13.88
CA MET A 179 11.59 29.68 -12.60
C MET A 179 10.56 29.95 -11.50
N ASP A 180 10.06 31.19 -11.38
CA ASP A 180 9.01 31.52 -10.41
C ASP A 180 7.77 30.63 -10.63
N ARG A 181 7.36 30.43 -11.89
CA ARG A 181 6.25 29.55 -12.21
C ARG A 181 6.51 28.10 -11.81
N LEU A 182 7.72 27.58 -12.04
CA LEU A 182 8.10 26.21 -11.61
C LEU A 182 8.08 26.06 -10.08
N ILE A 183 8.52 27.07 -9.35
CA ILE A 183 8.49 27.09 -7.88
C ILE A 183 7.04 27.10 -7.37
N ASP A 184 6.18 27.88 -7.99
CA ASP A 184 4.75 27.93 -7.64
C ASP A 184 4.07 26.59 -7.89
N GLU A 185 4.36 25.92 -9.03
CA GLU A 185 3.86 24.59 -9.34
C GLU A 185 4.33 23.54 -8.31
N LEU A 186 5.61 23.59 -7.92
CA LEU A 186 6.19 22.71 -6.90
C LEU A 186 5.56 22.95 -5.51
N THR A 187 5.40 24.22 -5.15
CA THR A 187 4.77 24.60 -3.87
C THR A 187 3.33 24.11 -3.81
N PHE A 188 2.62 24.19 -4.92
CA PHE A 188 1.25 23.69 -5.01
C PHE A 188 1.21 22.16 -4.93
N TYR A 189 2.09 21.45 -5.63
CA TYR A 189 2.23 20.01 -5.52
C TYR A 189 2.46 19.57 -4.06
N SER A 190 3.39 20.21 -3.37
CA SER A 190 3.67 19.94 -1.95
C SER A 190 2.46 20.18 -1.03
N LYS A 191 1.61 21.19 -1.36
CA LYS A 191 0.37 21.44 -0.60
C LYS A 191 -0.70 20.37 -0.88
N ILE A 192 -0.80 19.86 -2.11
CA ILE A 192 -1.70 18.74 -2.44
C ILE A 192 -1.29 17.49 -1.67
N ASP A 193 -0.01 17.10 -1.78
CA ASP A 193 0.54 15.89 -1.18
C ASP A 193 0.38 15.86 0.35
N THR A 194 0.51 17.03 0.99
CA THR A 194 0.31 17.18 2.43
C THR A 194 -1.14 17.45 2.85
N ASN A 195 -2.09 17.45 1.91
CA ASN A 195 -3.51 17.79 2.14
C ASN A 195 -3.71 19.14 2.86
N ARG A 196 -2.86 20.14 2.53
CA ARG A 196 -2.85 21.47 3.16
C ARG A 196 -3.41 22.58 2.28
N ILE A 197 -4.13 22.25 1.23
CA ILE A 197 -4.80 23.27 0.42
C ILE A 197 -5.99 23.79 1.23
N PRO A 198 -6.05 25.09 1.53
CA PRO A 198 -7.20 25.68 2.17
C PRO A 198 -8.30 25.87 1.11
N TYR A 199 -9.08 24.82 0.84
CA TYR A 199 -10.19 24.90 -0.11
C TYR A 199 -11.29 25.85 0.39
N ASN A 200 -11.73 26.74 -0.48
CA ASN A 200 -12.85 27.64 -0.23
C ASN A 200 -14.07 27.20 -1.05
N PHE A 201 -14.80 26.22 -0.53
CA PHE A 201 -15.97 25.68 -1.22
C PHE A 201 -17.14 26.67 -1.13
N ALA A 202 -17.67 27.10 -2.29
CA ALA A 202 -18.83 27.95 -2.43
C ALA A 202 -19.84 27.35 -3.43
N LYS A 203 -21.08 27.82 -3.37
CA LYS A 203 -22.07 27.51 -4.41
C LYS A 203 -21.74 28.36 -5.64
N ILE A 204 -21.51 27.72 -6.74
CA ILE A 204 -21.16 28.34 -8.03
C ILE A 204 -22.26 27.97 -9.03
N ASN A 205 -22.79 29.00 -9.76
CA ASN A 205 -23.58 28.73 -10.95
C ASN A 205 -22.66 28.31 -12.09
N VAL A 206 -22.86 27.11 -12.59
CA VAL A 206 -21.96 26.50 -13.58
C VAL A 206 -21.94 27.31 -14.89
N SER A 207 -23.12 27.73 -15.37
CA SER A 207 -23.22 28.47 -16.62
C SER A 207 -22.46 29.79 -16.53
N ASP A 208 -22.78 30.60 -15.53
CA ASP A 208 -22.17 31.93 -15.35
C ASP A 208 -20.67 31.86 -15.15
N TYR A 209 -20.24 30.88 -14.34
CA TYR A 209 -18.81 30.68 -14.03
C TYR A 209 -17.98 30.30 -15.27
N PHE A 210 -18.51 29.38 -16.11
CA PHE A 210 -17.80 29.00 -17.32
C PHE A 210 -17.88 30.07 -18.40
N ASP A 211 -18.95 30.86 -18.47
CA ASP A 211 -19.05 32.00 -19.38
C ASP A 211 -17.95 33.04 -19.06
N ASP A 212 -17.75 33.37 -17.76
CA ASP A 212 -16.66 34.25 -17.30
C ASP A 212 -15.27 33.68 -17.60
N CYS A 213 -15.06 32.37 -17.31
CA CYS A 213 -13.78 31.70 -17.57
C CYS A 213 -13.43 31.66 -19.05
N VAL A 214 -14.40 31.45 -19.90
CA VAL A 214 -14.22 31.41 -21.37
C VAL A 214 -13.91 32.78 -21.92
N GLU A 215 -14.48 33.86 -21.36
CA GLU A 215 -14.16 35.24 -21.74
C GLU A 215 -12.69 35.55 -21.44
N ASP A 216 -12.22 35.24 -20.20
CA ASP A 216 -10.82 35.42 -19.79
C ASP A 216 -9.84 34.65 -20.70
N VAL A 217 -10.13 33.37 -20.95
CA VAL A 217 -9.33 32.51 -21.82
C VAL A 217 -9.35 32.98 -23.26
N GLY A 218 -10.51 33.49 -23.74
CA GLY A 218 -10.70 33.97 -25.08
C GLY A 218 -9.76 35.13 -25.43
N LEU A 219 -9.60 36.08 -24.51
CA LEU A 219 -8.68 37.21 -24.70
C LEU A 219 -7.21 36.75 -24.85
N GLU A 220 -6.80 35.73 -24.07
CA GLU A 220 -5.45 35.17 -24.19
C GLU A 220 -5.25 34.45 -25.53
N LEU A 221 -6.24 33.65 -25.95
CA LEU A 221 -6.19 32.87 -27.19
C LEU A 221 -6.17 33.75 -28.43
N GLU A 222 -6.98 34.85 -28.45
CA GLU A 222 -7.03 35.84 -29.53
C GLU A 222 -5.64 36.47 -29.74
N SER A 223 -4.93 36.81 -28.64
CA SER A 223 -3.57 37.37 -28.72
C SER A 223 -2.56 36.40 -29.38
N LYS A 224 -2.86 35.10 -29.38
CA LYS A 224 -2.04 34.04 -29.97
C LYS A 224 -2.56 33.54 -31.33
N ASN A 225 -3.57 34.20 -31.92
CA ASN A 225 -4.26 33.80 -33.15
C ASN A 225 -4.83 32.37 -33.09
N ILE A 226 -5.43 32.00 -31.95
CA ILE A 226 -6.10 30.72 -31.73
C ILE A 226 -7.60 30.98 -31.65
N GLU A 227 -8.37 30.27 -32.48
CA GLU A 227 -9.83 30.37 -32.50
C GLU A 227 -10.45 29.59 -31.34
N LEU A 228 -11.34 30.22 -30.58
CA LEU A 228 -12.11 29.61 -29.50
C LEU A 228 -13.57 29.45 -29.89
N SER A 229 -14.08 28.22 -29.77
CA SER A 229 -15.51 27.93 -29.88
C SER A 229 -16.02 27.37 -28.54
N TYR A 230 -17.09 28.01 -28.03
CA TYR A 230 -17.71 27.60 -26.78
C TYR A 230 -19.17 27.24 -26.97
N PHE A 231 -19.58 26.10 -26.43
CA PHE A 231 -20.94 25.59 -26.49
C PHE A 231 -21.42 25.23 -25.11
N ASN A 232 -22.28 26.03 -24.52
CA ASN A 232 -22.88 25.79 -23.22
C ASN A 232 -24.19 25.03 -23.36
N TYR A 233 -24.27 23.83 -22.81
CA TYR A 233 -25.46 22.98 -22.78
C TYR A 233 -26.01 22.80 -21.36
N VAL A 234 -25.47 23.53 -20.38
CA VAL A 234 -25.86 23.42 -18.96
C VAL A 234 -27.10 24.27 -18.70
N ASP A 235 -28.03 23.73 -17.91
CA ASP A 235 -29.20 24.52 -17.48
C ASP A 235 -28.73 25.70 -16.62
N LYS A 236 -29.31 26.89 -16.86
CA LYS A 236 -28.90 28.16 -16.24
C LYS A 236 -28.95 28.16 -14.71
N ASP A 237 -29.79 27.30 -14.12
CA ASP A 237 -29.96 27.23 -12.68
C ASP A 237 -29.09 26.12 -12.03
N THR A 238 -28.17 25.50 -12.77
CA THR A 238 -27.29 24.43 -12.25
C THR A 238 -26.26 24.99 -11.29
N LEU A 239 -26.36 24.57 -10.02
CA LEU A 239 -25.44 24.95 -8.96
C LEU A 239 -24.55 23.76 -8.55
N VAL A 240 -23.27 24.01 -8.35
CA VAL A 240 -22.31 23.04 -7.80
C VAL A 240 -21.61 23.64 -6.58
N ILE A 241 -21.13 22.77 -5.69
CA ILE A 241 -20.28 23.19 -4.57
C ILE A 241 -18.84 22.94 -4.98
N ALA A 242 -18.09 24.02 -5.22
CA ALA A 242 -16.71 23.90 -5.66
C ALA A 242 -15.88 25.11 -5.19
N ASP A 243 -14.56 25.01 -5.35
CA ASP A 243 -13.63 26.12 -5.17
C ASP A 243 -13.34 26.75 -6.54
N ALA A 244 -13.82 27.98 -6.75
CA ALA A 244 -13.71 28.70 -8.01
C ALA A 244 -12.26 28.89 -8.46
N GLU A 245 -11.34 29.20 -7.53
CA GLU A 245 -9.92 29.41 -7.85
C GLU A 245 -9.25 28.11 -8.30
N GLN A 246 -9.58 26.99 -7.65
CA GLN A 246 -9.00 25.69 -8.03
C GLN A 246 -9.53 25.21 -9.38
N ILE A 247 -10.83 25.41 -9.67
CA ILE A 247 -11.39 25.11 -11.01
C ILE A 247 -10.73 25.99 -12.09
N LYS A 248 -10.58 27.29 -11.85
CA LYS A 248 -9.89 28.18 -12.78
C LYS A 248 -8.48 27.71 -13.08
N ARG A 249 -7.76 27.23 -12.07
CA ARG A 249 -6.42 26.66 -12.24
C ARG A 249 -6.42 25.42 -13.11
N VAL A 250 -7.41 24.53 -12.94
CA VAL A 250 -7.57 23.35 -13.80
C VAL A 250 -7.79 23.75 -15.25
N ILE A 251 -8.72 24.70 -15.50
CA ILE A 251 -9.01 25.20 -16.85
C ILE A 251 -7.74 25.77 -17.49
N ASN A 252 -7.02 26.64 -16.78
CA ASN A 252 -5.80 27.26 -17.28
C ASN A 252 -4.72 26.23 -17.61
N ASN A 253 -4.55 25.19 -16.79
CA ASN A 253 -3.61 24.11 -17.05
C ASN A 253 -3.97 23.32 -18.31
N ILE A 254 -5.25 22.99 -18.50
CA ILE A 254 -5.72 22.25 -19.68
C ILE A 254 -5.52 23.11 -20.94
N VAL A 255 -5.92 24.39 -20.90
CA VAL A 255 -5.80 25.31 -22.03
C VAL A 255 -4.31 25.55 -22.38
N SER A 256 -3.46 25.80 -21.39
CA SER A 256 -2.03 26.00 -21.59
C SER A 256 -1.36 24.75 -22.20
N ASN A 257 -1.71 23.56 -21.73
CA ASN A 257 -1.24 22.33 -22.33
C ASN A 257 -1.73 22.16 -23.77
N SER A 258 -3.00 22.48 -24.04
CA SER A 258 -3.57 22.44 -25.38
C SER A 258 -2.83 23.36 -26.33
N ILE A 259 -2.52 24.58 -25.91
CA ILE A 259 -1.74 25.56 -26.71
C ILE A 259 -0.32 25.03 -26.99
N LYS A 260 0.35 24.47 -25.97
CA LYS A 260 1.72 23.99 -26.06
C LYS A 260 1.90 22.87 -27.07
N TYR A 261 0.89 21.99 -27.17
CA TYR A 261 0.95 20.81 -28.05
C TYR A 261 0.20 20.98 -29.38
N MET A 262 -0.22 22.22 -29.71
CA MET A 262 -0.82 22.53 -31.03
C MET A 262 0.26 22.64 -32.09
N ASP A 263 0.26 21.71 -33.04
CA ASP A 263 1.20 21.62 -34.18
C ASP A 263 0.60 22.02 -35.52
N LYS A 264 -0.73 22.23 -35.58
CA LYS A 264 -1.45 22.54 -36.82
C LYS A 264 -1.38 24.01 -37.18
N SER A 265 -1.45 24.30 -38.49
CA SER A 265 -1.48 25.66 -39.01
C SER A 265 -2.78 26.44 -38.65
N HIS A 266 -3.90 25.75 -38.57
CA HIS A 266 -5.17 26.28 -38.06
C HIS A 266 -5.39 25.79 -36.62
N LYS A 267 -5.31 26.72 -35.67
CA LYS A 267 -5.39 26.43 -34.25
C LYS A 267 -6.79 26.77 -33.74
N VAL A 268 -7.48 25.74 -33.25
CA VAL A 268 -8.85 25.86 -32.72
C VAL A 268 -8.97 25.14 -31.41
N ILE A 269 -9.57 25.77 -30.41
CA ILE A 269 -9.98 25.13 -29.15
C ILE A 269 -11.49 25.11 -29.08
N ASN A 270 -12.06 23.94 -28.83
CA ASN A 270 -13.51 23.80 -28.62
C ASN A 270 -13.75 23.40 -27.13
N ILE A 271 -14.53 24.20 -26.41
CA ILE A 271 -15.03 23.93 -25.08
C ILE A 271 -16.52 23.60 -25.18
N ARG A 272 -16.93 22.44 -24.61
CA ARG A 272 -18.32 21.97 -24.62
C ARG A 272 -18.76 21.52 -23.24
#